data_294067ea9e5ee14204a0187724440de0
#
_entry.id   294067ea9e5ee14204a0187724440de0
#
_cell.length_a   1.000
_cell.length_b   1.000
_cell.length_c   1.000
_cell.angle_alpha   90.00
_cell.angle_beta   90.00
_cell.angle_gamma   90.00
#
_symmetry.space_group_name_H-M   'P 1'
#
loop_
_entity.id
_entity.type
_entity.pdbx_description
1 polymer ?
#
loop_
_entity_poly.entity_id
_entity_poly.type
_entity_poly.pdbx_seq_one_letter_code
_entity_poly.pdbx_strand_id
1 'polypeptide(L)'
;MGLKAWNGVVLAAVASIWLASGTQREKPILSEQQSLRVRALETQVAENPSDPNAVKNLAQAYLDARVPGLALNVVESAPASVRREPIIDHLYARALLDQGRAVDALAAEQRVLDACEPGMDGTSRCDTWLLASATRRADILRQLVELGVEDANAHPEMSAVAYHNATREARLAVR
;
A
#
# COMPACT_ATOMS: atom_id res chain seq x y z
N MET A 1 -57.69 11.53 -2.19
CA MET A 1 -56.55 12.02 -1.35
C MET A 1 -55.35 12.17 -2.23
N GLY A 2 -54.90 13.42 -2.39
CA GLY A 2 -54.26 13.84 -3.59
C GLY A 2 -52.76 13.61 -3.65
N LEU A 3 -52.25 13.52 -4.85
CA LEU A 3 -50.84 13.48 -5.29
C LEU A 3 -49.90 14.45 -4.53
N LYS A 4 -50.47 15.57 -4.01
CA LYS A 4 -49.76 16.60 -3.25
C LYS A 4 -49.32 16.14 -1.84
N ALA A 5 -50.08 15.23 -1.20
CA ALA A 5 -49.67 14.69 0.12
C ALA A 5 -48.57 13.64 0.00
N TRP A 6 -48.54 12.86 -1.09
CA TRP A 6 -47.53 11.87 -1.36
C TRP A 6 -46.18 12.52 -1.62
N ASN A 7 -46.11 13.62 -2.38
CA ASN A 7 -44.88 14.35 -2.63
C ASN A 7 -44.25 14.94 -1.34
N GLY A 8 -45.08 15.38 -0.40
CA GLY A 8 -44.60 15.85 0.90
C GLY A 8 -43.92 14.77 1.74
N VAL A 9 -44.48 13.55 1.75
CA VAL A 9 -43.91 12.41 2.49
C VAL A 9 -42.58 11.96 1.88
N VAL A 10 -42.47 11.91 0.55
CA VAL A 10 -41.22 11.53 -0.14
C VAL A 10 -40.12 12.56 0.09
N LEU A 11 -40.44 13.86 0.02
CA LEU A 11 -39.50 14.94 0.30
C LEU A 11 -39.02 14.93 1.76
N ALA A 12 -39.91 14.65 2.72
CA ALA A 12 -39.54 14.53 4.12
C ALA A 12 -38.62 13.31 4.39
N ALA A 13 -38.90 12.19 3.73
CA ALA A 13 -38.06 10.98 3.84
C ALA A 13 -36.65 11.21 3.25
N VAL A 14 -36.57 11.84 2.08
CA VAL A 14 -35.27 12.18 1.45
C VAL A 14 -34.49 13.18 2.29
N ALA A 15 -35.15 14.21 2.84
CA ALA A 15 -34.52 15.18 3.73
C ALA A 15 -34.01 14.52 5.04
N SER A 16 -34.77 13.57 5.59
CA SER A 16 -34.35 12.83 6.79
C SER A 16 -33.17 11.94 6.55
N ILE A 17 -33.08 11.29 5.38
CA ILE A 17 -31.90 10.49 4.97
C ILE A 17 -30.70 11.41 4.78
N TRP A 18 -30.86 12.57 4.17
CA TRP A 18 -29.78 13.55 3.97
C TRP A 18 -29.27 14.12 5.29
N LEU A 19 -30.13 14.44 6.23
CA LEU A 19 -29.78 14.92 7.56
C LEU A 19 -29.09 13.82 8.41
N ALA A 20 -29.54 12.57 8.28
CA ALA A 20 -28.93 11.43 8.98
C ALA A 20 -27.57 11.06 8.42
N SER A 21 -27.35 11.16 7.10
CA SER A 21 -26.05 10.91 6.47
C SER A 21 -25.06 12.07 6.62
N GLY A 22 -25.53 13.30 6.82
CA GLY A 22 -24.68 14.48 6.98
C GLY A 22 -24.03 14.64 8.36
N THR A 23 -24.39 13.82 9.34
CA THR A 23 -23.87 13.93 10.72
C THR A 23 -22.77 12.93 11.07
N GLN A 24 -22.42 12.02 10.18
CA GLN A 24 -21.21 11.24 10.36
C GLN A 24 -20.01 12.16 10.06
N ARG A 25 -19.52 12.86 11.08
CA ARG A 25 -18.15 13.38 11.07
C ARG A 25 -17.26 12.17 10.85
N GLU A 26 -16.81 11.97 9.62
CA GLU A 26 -15.73 11.01 9.34
C GLU A 26 -14.62 11.30 10.34
N LYS A 27 -14.30 10.31 11.16
CA LYS A 27 -13.14 10.43 12.05
C LYS A 27 -11.95 10.74 11.14
N PRO A 28 -11.17 11.77 11.43
CA PRO A 28 -10.02 12.10 10.59
C PRO A 28 -9.16 10.84 10.48
N ILE A 29 -8.88 10.42 9.25
CA ILE A 29 -8.06 9.25 8.93
C ILE A 29 -6.68 9.38 9.57
N LEU A 30 -6.21 10.63 9.73
CA LEU A 30 -4.92 11.00 10.31
C LEU A 30 -5.14 11.75 11.62
N SER A 31 -4.30 11.47 12.62
CA SER A 31 -4.16 12.34 13.78
C SER A 31 -3.63 13.72 13.34
N GLU A 32 -3.81 14.75 14.17
CA GLU A 32 -3.32 16.09 13.87
C GLU A 32 -1.80 16.10 13.62
N GLN A 33 -1.04 15.37 14.43
CA GLN A 33 0.41 15.25 14.29
C GLN A 33 0.82 14.53 13.00
N GLN A 34 0.10 13.47 12.62
CA GLN A 34 0.31 12.77 11.35
C GLN A 34 0.00 13.68 10.17
N SER A 35 -1.07 14.47 10.22
CA SER A 35 -1.46 15.39 9.15
C SER A 35 -0.44 16.50 8.94
N LEU A 36 0.14 17.04 10.01
CA LEU A 36 1.22 18.03 9.91
C LEU A 36 2.48 17.44 9.27
N ARG A 37 2.87 16.23 9.68
CA ARG A 37 4.01 15.52 9.09
C ARG A 37 3.80 15.23 7.60
N VAL A 38 2.64 14.71 7.24
CA VAL A 38 2.29 14.42 5.84
C VAL A 38 2.36 15.68 4.99
N ARG A 39 1.76 16.79 5.42
CA ARG A 39 1.82 18.07 4.69
C ARG A 39 3.24 18.57 4.45
N ALA A 40 4.12 18.44 5.45
CA ALA A 40 5.53 18.81 5.27
C ALA A 40 6.22 17.95 4.21
N LEU A 41 5.94 16.63 4.19
CA LEU A 41 6.47 15.71 3.19
C LEU A 41 5.87 15.94 1.79
N GLU A 42 4.57 16.26 1.70
CA GLU A 42 3.91 16.65 0.44
C GLU A 42 4.58 17.90 -0.16
N THR A 43 4.89 18.90 0.67
CA THR A 43 5.62 20.09 0.24
C THR A 43 7.01 19.72 -0.28
N GLN A 44 7.75 18.87 0.41
CA GLN A 44 9.07 18.39 -0.04
C GLN A 44 9.01 17.71 -1.42
N VAL A 45 8.04 16.82 -1.62
CA VAL A 45 7.86 16.14 -2.92
C VAL A 45 7.44 17.11 -4.00
N ALA A 46 6.58 18.10 -3.69
CA ALA A 46 6.18 19.14 -4.66
C ALA A 46 7.35 20.02 -5.09
N GLU A 47 8.27 20.36 -4.17
CA GLU A 47 9.46 21.16 -4.45
C GLU A 47 10.53 20.35 -5.21
N ASN A 48 10.67 19.07 -4.92
CA ASN A 48 11.67 18.21 -5.57
C ASN A 48 11.10 16.80 -5.85
N PRO A 49 10.29 16.62 -6.89
CA PRO A 49 9.68 15.34 -7.23
C PRO A 49 10.70 14.26 -7.70
N SER A 50 11.92 14.66 -7.99
CA SER A 50 13.00 13.77 -8.41
C SER A 50 13.88 13.30 -7.25
N ASP A 51 13.61 13.72 -6.01
CA ASP A 51 14.30 13.19 -4.83
C ASP A 51 13.67 11.87 -4.36
N PRO A 52 14.36 10.73 -4.51
CA PRO A 52 13.83 9.44 -4.09
C PRO A 52 13.60 9.37 -2.58
N ASN A 53 14.34 10.12 -1.76
CA ASN A 53 14.11 10.15 -0.32
C ASN A 53 12.84 10.89 0.06
N ALA A 54 12.51 11.98 -0.62
CA ALA A 54 11.25 12.69 -0.41
C ALA A 54 10.05 11.79 -0.75
N VAL A 55 10.07 11.14 -1.93
CA VAL A 55 9.04 10.20 -2.38
C VAL A 55 8.92 9.02 -1.42
N LYS A 56 10.05 8.39 -1.03
CA LYS A 56 10.08 7.30 -0.04
C LYS A 56 9.42 7.69 1.27
N ASN A 57 9.80 8.82 1.83
CA ASN A 57 9.31 9.26 3.14
C ASN A 57 7.80 9.57 3.12
N LEU A 58 7.31 10.16 2.03
CA LEU A 58 5.87 10.45 1.87
C LEU A 58 5.08 9.16 1.67
N ALA A 59 5.52 8.26 0.79
CA ALA A 59 4.88 6.97 0.57
C ALA A 59 4.82 6.15 1.87
N GLN A 60 5.92 6.11 2.63
CA GLN A 60 5.98 5.45 3.94
C GLN A 60 5.01 6.08 4.93
N ALA A 61 4.92 7.41 4.99
CA ALA A 61 4.00 8.11 5.88
C ALA A 61 2.52 7.77 5.59
N TYR A 62 2.16 7.64 4.31
CA TYR A 62 0.81 7.21 3.92
C TYR A 62 0.54 5.73 4.27
N LEU A 63 1.52 4.84 4.11
CA LEU A 63 1.40 3.44 4.52
C LEU A 63 1.23 3.31 6.03
N ASP A 64 1.99 4.06 6.81
CA ASP A 64 1.87 4.09 8.27
C ASP A 64 0.52 4.65 8.73
N ALA A 65 -0.04 5.55 7.94
CA ALA A 65 -1.38 6.12 8.14
C ALA A 65 -2.54 5.21 7.66
N ARG A 66 -2.24 4.04 7.11
CA ARG A 66 -3.22 3.10 6.55
C ARG A 66 -4.03 3.66 5.37
N VAL A 67 -3.40 4.48 4.54
CA VAL A 67 -3.98 5.04 3.31
C VAL A 67 -3.15 4.62 2.08
N PRO A 68 -3.09 3.32 1.77
CA PRO A 68 -2.21 2.77 0.74
C PRO A 68 -2.49 3.34 -0.65
N GLY A 69 -3.72 3.75 -0.95
CA GLY A 69 -4.06 4.40 -2.23
C GLY A 69 -3.29 5.70 -2.46
N LEU A 70 -3.04 6.50 -1.41
CA LEU A 70 -2.23 7.71 -1.52
C LEU A 70 -0.75 7.36 -1.70
N ALA A 71 -0.25 6.31 -1.05
CA ALA A 71 1.11 5.83 -1.25
C ALA A 71 1.34 5.38 -2.71
N LEU A 72 0.39 4.64 -3.30
CA LEU A 72 0.42 4.26 -4.73
C LEU A 72 0.49 5.49 -5.62
N ASN A 73 -0.40 6.45 -5.41
CA ASN A 73 -0.46 7.67 -6.22
C ASN A 73 0.86 8.46 -6.18
N VAL A 74 1.48 8.59 -5.01
CA VAL A 74 2.80 9.25 -4.86
C VAL A 74 3.86 8.53 -5.68
N VAL A 75 3.95 7.21 -5.60
CA VAL A 75 4.94 6.44 -6.35
C VAL A 75 4.66 6.50 -7.85
N GLU A 76 3.41 6.33 -8.29
CA GLU A 76 3.03 6.34 -9.70
C GLU A 76 3.24 7.71 -10.36
N SER A 77 3.08 8.79 -9.59
CA SER A 77 3.31 10.16 -10.07
C SER A 77 4.80 10.56 -10.11
N ALA A 78 5.67 9.81 -9.43
CA ALA A 78 7.11 10.10 -9.41
C ALA A 78 7.77 9.85 -10.78
N PRO A 79 8.85 10.56 -11.10
CA PRO A 79 9.64 10.33 -12.32
C PRO A 79 10.12 8.88 -12.44
N ALA A 80 10.27 8.38 -13.66
CA ALA A 80 10.67 7.00 -13.94
C ALA A 80 12.03 6.62 -13.32
N SER A 81 12.94 7.58 -13.13
CA SER A 81 14.21 7.37 -12.43
C SER A 81 14.00 7.02 -10.96
N VAL A 82 13.08 7.72 -10.28
CA VAL A 82 12.73 7.49 -8.87
C VAL A 82 11.96 6.18 -8.72
N ARG A 83 10.99 5.92 -9.59
CA ARG A 83 10.20 4.68 -9.55
C ARG A 83 11.02 3.40 -9.69
N ARG A 84 12.20 3.48 -10.35
CA ARG A 84 13.11 2.33 -10.53
C ARG A 84 14.08 2.13 -9.37
N GLU A 85 14.01 2.95 -8.33
CA GLU A 85 14.79 2.72 -7.11
C GLU A 85 14.21 1.53 -6.35
N PRO A 86 15.01 0.51 -5.98
CA PRO A 86 14.51 -0.72 -5.35
C PRO A 86 13.69 -0.46 -4.09
N ILE A 87 14.08 0.51 -3.27
CA ILE A 87 13.33 0.86 -2.06
C ILE A 87 11.94 1.44 -2.38
N ILE A 88 11.78 2.14 -3.50
CA ILE A 88 10.48 2.68 -3.94
C ILE A 88 9.59 1.55 -4.44
N ASP A 89 10.12 0.63 -5.26
CA ASP A 89 9.38 -0.56 -5.70
C ASP A 89 8.95 -1.45 -4.51
N HIS A 90 9.79 -1.56 -3.46
CA HIS A 90 9.46 -2.27 -2.23
C HIS A 90 8.29 -1.63 -1.46
N LEU A 91 8.23 -0.29 -1.38
CA LEU A 91 7.10 0.42 -0.79
C LEU A 91 5.84 0.31 -1.67
N TYR A 92 6.01 0.35 -3.00
CA TYR A 92 4.95 0.15 -3.96
C TYR A 92 4.30 -1.24 -3.82
N ALA A 93 5.12 -2.29 -3.70
CA ALA A 93 4.65 -3.65 -3.45
C ALA A 93 3.83 -3.74 -2.15
N ARG A 94 4.28 -3.08 -1.08
CA ARG A 94 3.53 -3.02 0.18
C ARG A 94 2.18 -2.33 -0.01
N ALA A 95 2.15 -1.20 -0.71
CA ALA A 95 0.91 -0.46 -0.98
C ALA A 95 -0.08 -1.28 -1.82
N LEU A 96 0.42 -2.03 -2.81
CA LEU A 96 -0.39 -2.95 -3.63
C LEU A 96 -0.99 -4.07 -2.78
N LEU A 97 -0.20 -4.69 -1.90
CA LEU A 97 -0.69 -5.73 -0.99
C LEU A 97 -1.76 -5.20 -0.05
N ASP A 98 -1.56 -4.02 0.53
CA ASP A 98 -2.54 -3.37 1.41
C ASP A 98 -3.84 -2.97 0.65
N GLN A 99 -3.80 -2.92 -0.69
CA GLN A 99 -4.94 -2.73 -1.60
C GLN A 99 -5.57 -4.04 -2.11
N GLY A 100 -5.15 -5.18 -1.61
CA GLY A 100 -5.68 -6.48 -2.05
C GLY A 100 -5.18 -6.93 -3.43
N ARG A 101 -4.02 -6.44 -3.89
CA ARG A 101 -3.44 -6.72 -5.21
C ARG A 101 -2.18 -7.59 -5.07
N ALA A 102 -2.33 -8.80 -4.54
CA ALA A 102 -1.20 -9.68 -4.21
C ALA A 102 -0.36 -10.05 -5.45
N VAL A 103 -0.98 -10.27 -6.62
CA VAL A 103 -0.26 -10.60 -7.86
C VAL A 103 0.64 -9.45 -8.30
N ASP A 104 0.11 -8.22 -8.31
CA ASP A 104 0.87 -7.03 -8.68
C ASP A 104 1.97 -6.72 -7.66
N ALA A 105 1.69 -6.95 -6.37
CA ALA A 105 2.66 -6.81 -5.30
C ALA A 105 3.83 -7.79 -5.46
N LEU A 106 3.55 -9.06 -5.82
CA LEU A 106 4.58 -10.05 -6.11
C LEU A 106 5.46 -9.62 -7.28
N ALA A 107 4.85 -9.13 -8.37
CA ALA A 107 5.61 -8.64 -9.51
C ALA A 107 6.50 -7.43 -9.16
N ALA A 108 6.05 -6.55 -8.26
CA ALA A 108 6.86 -5.43 -7.77
C ALA A 108 8.04 -5.92 -6.91
N GLU A 109 7.83 -6.86 -5.98
CA GLU A 109 8.94 -7.43 -5.19
C GLU A 109 9.94 -8.20 -6.04
N GLN A 110 9.48 -8.86 -7.10
CA GLN A 110 10.36 -9.53 -8.05
C GLN A 110 11.33 -8.53 -8.70
N ARG A 111 10.84 -7.35 -9.13
CA ARG A 111 11.71 -6.28 -9.67
C ARG A 111 12.71 -5.77 -8.65
N VAL A 112 12.32 -5.70 -7.37
CA VAL A 112 13.26 -5.37 -6.28
C VAL A 112 14.39 -6.40 -6.21
N LEU A 113 14.04 -7.69 -6.21
CA LEU A 113 15.03 -8.77 -6.13
C LEU A 113 15.97 -8.76 -7.34
N ASP A 114 15.43 -8.61 -8.55
CA ASP A 114 16.20 -8.52 -9.80
C ASP A 114 17.17 -7.31 -9.76
N ALA A 115 16.72 -6.16 -9.24
CA ALA A 115 17.54 -4.96 -9.11
C ALA A 115 18.61 -5.07 -8.01
N CYS A 116 18.39 -5.94 -7.02
CA CYS A 116 19.32 -6.22 -5.92
C CYS A 116 20.33 -7.33 -6.23
N GLU A 117 20.19 -8.04 -7.36
CA GLU A 117 21.16 -9.04 -7.76
C GLU A 117 22.55 -8.41 -7.88
N PRO A 118 23.60 -9.08 -7.34
CA PRO A 118 24.97 -8.58 -7.45
C PRO A 118 25.38 -8.44 -8.92
N GLY A 119 25.97 -7.32 -9.27
CA GLY A 119 26.57 -7.13 -10.59
C GLY A 119 27.78 -8.05 -10.81
N MET A 120 28.40 -7.97 -12.00
CA MET A 120 29.61 -8.76 -12.34
C MET A 120 30.77 -8.49 -11.38
N ASP A 121 30.77 -7.35 -10.70
CA ASP A 121 31.75 -6.95 -9.69
C ASP A 121 31.44 -7.48 -8.28
N GLY A 122 30.36 -8.24 -8.13
CA GLY A 122 29.90 -8.80 -6.85
C GLY A 122 29.28 -7.77 -5.90
N THR A 123 29.09 -6.51 -6.33
CA THR A 123 28.44 -5.47 -5.52
C THR A 123 26.95 -5.50 -5.71
N SER A 124 26.17 -5.56 -4.62
CA SER A 124 24.73 -5.37 -4.64
C SER A 124 24.39 -3.89 -4.53
N ARG A 125 23.38 -3.45 -5.28
CA ARG A 125 22.82 -2.09 -5.21
C ARG A 125 21.93 -1.87 -3.98
N CYS A 126 21.61 -2.94 -3.27
CA CYS A 126 20.71 -2.94 -2.13
C CYS A 126 21.46 -3.25 -0.84
N ASP A 127 21.00 -2.66 0.25
CA ASP A 127 21.44 -3.07 1.57
C ASP A 127 20.84 -4.44 1.95
N THR A 128 21.47 -5.09 2.92
CA THR A 128 21.07 -6.43 3.38
C THR A 128 19.68 -6.47 3.97
N TRP A 129 19.22 -5.35 4.56
CA TRP A 129 17.89 -5.23 5.11
C TRP A 129 16.82 -5.23 4.01
N LEU A 130 17.01 -4.43 2.96
CA LEU A 130 16.08 -4.36 1.84
C LEU A 130 15.97 -5.72 1.14
N LEU A 131 17.12 -6.35 0.85
CA LEU A 131 17.14 -7.67 0.22
C LEU A 131 16.40 -8.73 1.07
N ALA A 132 16.69 -8.81 2.37
CA ALA A 132 16.02 -9.75 3.26
C ALA A 132 14.52 -9.48 3.40
N SER A 133 14.11 -8.20 3.43
CA SER A 133 12.71 -7.80 3.52
C SER A 133 11.95 -8.13 2.25
N ALA A 134 12.54 -7.84 1.07
CA ALA A 134 11.95 -8.14 -0.23
C ALA A 134 11.82 -9.65 -0.46
N THR A 135 12.86 -10.44 -0.16
CA THR A 135 12.82 -11.90 -0.25
C THR A 135 11.68 -12.46 0.59
N ARG A 136 11.64 -12.08 1.86
CA ARG A 136 10.59 -12.57 2.77
C ARG A 136 9.19 -12.21 2.29
N ARG A 137 8.99 -10.97 1.79
CA ARG A 137 7.69 -10.55 1.29
C ARG A 137 7.34 -11.27 -0.01
N ALA A 138 8.28 -11.44 -0.93
CA ALA A 138 8.07 -12.19 -2.16
C ALA A 138 7.64 -13.65 -1.88
N ASP A 139 8.25 -14.31 -0.88
CA ASP A 139 7.88 -15.67 -0.49
C ASP A 139 6.44 -15.73 0.06
N ILE A 140 6.05 -14.79 0.92
CA ILE A 140 4.67 -14.71 1.43
C ILE A 140 3.68 -14.44 0.28
N LEU A 141 4.00 -13.49 -0.60
CA LEU A 141 3.15 -13.15 -1.74
C LEU A 141 3.00 -14.31 -2.72
N ARG A 142 4.07 -15.08 -2.96
CA ARG A 142 4.01 -16.29 -3.79
C ARG A 142 3.04 -17.31 -3.20
N GLN A 143 3.10 -17.56 -1.90
CA GLN A 143 2.16 -18.44 -1.21
C GLN A 143 0.72 -17.93 -1.29
N LEU A 144 0.47 -16.61 -1.16
CA LEU A 144 -0.87 -16.02 -1.34
C LEU A 144 -1.41 -16.28 -2.75
N VAL A 145 -0.58 -16.03 -3.77
CA VAL A 145 -0.94 -16.24 -5.18
C VAL A 145 -1.21 -17.72 -5.47
N GLU A 146 -0.39 -18.63 -4.96
CA GLU A 146 -0.57 -20.09 -5.10
C GLU A 146 -1.87 -20.56 -4.44
N LEU A 147 -2.28 -19.94 -3.34
CA LEU A 147 -3.56 -20.20 -2.66
C LEU A 147 -4.76 -19.49 -3.33
N GLY A 148 -4.54 -18.72 -4.40
CA GLY A 148 -5.59 -17.98 -5.09
C GLY A 148 -6.12 -16.77 -4.31
N VAL A 149 -5.34 -16.24 -3.36
CA VAL A 149 -5.72 -15.11 -2.51
C VAL A 149 -5.18 -13.83 -3.12
N GLU A 150 -6.05 -13.01 -3.69
CA GLU A 150 -5.69 -11.66 -4.17
C GLU A 150 -5.71 -10.64 -3.03
N ASP A 151 -6.79 -10.62 -2.24
CA ASP A 151 -6.94 -9.72 -1.10
C ASP A 151 -6.65 -10.46 0.22
N ALA A 152 -5.45 -10.23 0.74
CA ALA A 152 -5.01 -10.81 2.01
C ALA A 152 -5.85 -10.33 3.22
N ASN A 153 -6.47 -9.16 3.15
CA ASN A 153 -7.29 -8.60 4.22
C ASN A 153 -8.70 -9.24 4.23
N ALA A 154 -9.20 -9.63 3.06
CA ALA A 154 -10.48 -10.33 2.94
C ALA A 154 -10.41 -11.81 3.40
N HIS A 155 -9.19 -12.39 3.40
CA HIS A 155 -8.94 -13.81 3.72
C HIS A 155 -7.85 -13.98 4.78
N PRO A 156 -8.06 -13.55 6.05
CA PRO A 156 -7.04 -13.54 7.09
C PRO A 156 -6.54 -14.94 7.46
N GLU A 157 -7.38 -15.97 7.39
CA GLU A 157 -7.02 -17.37 7.64
C GLU A 157 -6.04 -17.90 6.59
N MET A 158 -6.28 -17.61 5.31
CA MET A 158 -5.40 -18.03 4.21
C MET A 158 -4.09 -17.24 4.24
N SER A 159 -4.15 -15.97 4.63
CA SER A 159 -2.97 -15.13 4.84
C SER A 159 -2.08 -15.68 5.96
N ALA A 160 -2.67 -16.17 7.04
CA ALA A 160 -1.93 -16.84 8.10
C ALA A 160 -1.24 -18.13 7.61
N VAL A 161 -1.92 -18.92 6.77
CA VAL A 161 -1.36 -20.13 6.13
C VAL A 161 -0.17 -19.76 5.23
N ALA A 162 -0.34 -18.76 4.35
CA ALA A 162 0.72 -18.27 3.46
C ALA A 162 1.96 -17.83 4.24
N TYR A 163 1.76 -17.03 5.29
CA TYR A 163 2.85 -16.59 6.18
C TYR A 163 3.56 -17.78 6.86
N HIS A 164 2.80 -18.76 7.34
CA HIS A 164 3.35 -19.95 8.00
C HIS A 164 4.19 -20.78 7.03
N ASN A 165 3.69 -21.01 5.82
CA ASN A 165 4.38 -21.78 4.78
C ASN A 165 5.70 -21.10 4.38
N ALA A 166 5.67 -19.81 4.03
CA ALA A 166 6.86 -19.04 3.67
C ALA A 166 7.94 -19.06 4.77
N THR A 167 7.52 -18.91 6.04
CA THR A 167 8.48 -18.96 7.17
C THR A 167 9.04 -20.34 7.46
N ARG A 168 8.29 -21.40 7.18
CA ARG A 168 8.75 -22.79 7.32
C ARG A 168 9.77 -23.14 6.24
N GLU A 169 9.52 -22.79 4.99
CA GLU A 169 10.44 -23.00 3.88
C GLU A 169 11.77 -22.30 4.09
N ALA A 170 11.74 -21.03 4.52
CA ALA A 170 12.95 -20.28 4.86
C ALA A 170 13.79 -20.96 5.94
N ARG A 171 13.18 -21.61 6.95
CA ARG A 171 13.89 -22.37 7.99
C ARG A 171 14.53 -23.66 7.48
N LEU A 172 13.95 -24.31 6.47
CA LEU A 172 14.48 -25.54 5.88
C LEU A 172 15.65 -25.24 4.94
N ALA A 173 15.64 -24.11 4.26
CA ALA A 173 16.72 -23.67 3.35
C ALA A 173 18.03 -23.31 4.06
N VAL A 174 18.01 -23.02 5.37
CA VAL A 174 19.20 -22.64 6.20
C VAL A 174 19.88 -23.84 6.84
N ARG A 175 19.37 -25.06 6.65
CA ARG A 175 19.96 -26.32 7.15
C ARG A 175 20.76 -27.01 6.07
#